data_b5117838631017c67a5511de38be2c98
#
_entry.id   b5117838631017c67a5511de38be2c98
#
_cell.length_a   1.000
_cell.length_b   1.000
_cell.length_c   1.000
_cell.angle_alpha   90.00
_cell.angle_beta   90.00
_cell.angle_gamma   90.00
#
_symmetry.space_group_name_H-M   'P 1'
#
loop_
_entity.id
_entity.type
_entity.pdbx_description
1 polymer ?
#
loop_
_entity_poly.entity_id
_entity_poly.type
_entity_poly.pdbx_seq_one_letter_code
_entity_poly.pdbx_strand_id
1 'polypeptide(L)'
;MRFTKFLLMSLVALCTLLPYSAQATGITNYPVLVTPEYWMNKNTDGDKLILDANGVQSFNARIRQKSRTVVDLANYPGTYNGDSLKTKIMDYSLLDDDLYLHGVKVSDNYKNILRKQTNVGAIPASVNVRYAVMVRRSPLRNLPTGEGLYYYANDKDFDALQETMLDPSEPVAVLHTSANGFFYYVQSVNYSGWVSKYDLGFTDKNTWLTFVKPAKFLVVTDADYILKTSGENVLYQQGARLVVTNDKGSVYTVVAPGRSQYGSLVKQPLSILKTNNALHYGYMPYTSNNIVRAAFKFYGRPYGWGGLKNSVDCSSLLYNAYRTVGIVLPRNADEQELSAGTKHALSGMSGNRISTLDGLMPGAGLYMEGHCMMYLGSINKDPYVIHSLGSHFEKGVRQREMSVVVSDLNLHRGSGNSFLNELTTAVEYK
;
A
#
# COMPACT_ATOMS: atom_id res chain seq x y z
N MET A 1 -42.50 -49.13 -24.06
CA MET A 1 -41.47 -48.30 -24.65
C MET A 1 -41.96 -46.90 -24.81
N ARG A 2 -41.63 -45.99 -23.91
CA ARG A 2 -41.93 -44.53 -24.02
C ARG A 2 -40.60 -43.81 -23.83
N PHE A 3 -40.17 -43.13 -24.88
CA PHE A 3 -39.04 -42.26 -24.89
C PHE A 3 -39.38 -40.92 -24.21
N THR A 4 -38.71 -40.61 -23.12
CA THR A 4 -38.84 -39.29 -22.47
C THR A 4 -37.69 -38.43 -23.00
N LYS A 5 -38.00 -37.42 -23.78
CA LYS A 5 -37.06 -36.37 -24.26
C LYS A 5 -36.74 -35.45 -23.09
N PHE A 6 -35.48 -35.38 -22.69
CA PHE A 6 -34.98 -34.30 -21.85
C PHE A 6 -34.84 -33.03 -22.68
N LEU A 7 -35.61 -32.03 -22.30
CA LEU A 7 -35.51 -30.67 -22.84
C LEU A 7 -34.43 -29.93 -22.06
N LEU A 8 -33.29 -29.63 -22.71
CA LEU A 8 -32.28 -28.72 -22.17
C LEU A 8 -32.84 -27.30 -22.26
N MET A 9 -33.27 -26.74 -21.13
CA MET A 9 -33.59 -25.32 -21.02
C MET A 9 -32.24 -24.57 -20.88
N SER A 10 -31.83 -23.91 -21.95
CA SER A 10 -30.80 -22.88 -21.93
C SER A 10 -31.36 -21.68 -21.19
N LEU A 11 -30.83 -21.43 -19.99
CA LEU A 11 -31.09 -20.20 -19.24
C LEU A 11 -30.36 -19.06 -19.95
N VAL A 12 -31.02 -18.37 -20.85
CA VAL A 12 -30.62 -17.07 -21.33
C VAL A 12 -30.87 -16.10 -20.16
N ALA A 13 -29.79 -15.69 -19.50
CA ALA A 13 -29.86 -14.62 -18.51
C ALA A 13 -30.28 -13.35 -19.22
N LEU A 14 -31.57 -13.02 -19.10
CA LEU A 14 -32.12 -11.74 -19.49
C LEU A 14 -31.53 -10.70 -18.54
N CYS A 15 -30.48 -9.96 -19.01
CA CYS A 15 -30.08 -8.72 -18.35
C CYS A 15 -31.26 -7.74 -18.45
N THR A 16 -32.17 -7.81 -17.50
CA THR A 16 -33.18 -6.77 -17.31
C THR A 16 -32.46 -5.48 -16.99
N LEU A 17 -32.47 -4.55 -17.93
CA LEU A 17 -32.19 -3.14 -17.69
C LEU A 17 -33.17 -2.67 -16.61
N LEU A 18 -32.75 -2.71 -15.36
CA LEU A 18 -33.50 -2.10 -14.28
C LEU A 18 -33.59 -0.60 -14.58
N PRO A 19 -34.76 0.02 -14.48
CA PRO A 19 -34.88 1.45 -14.61
C PRO A 19 -34.07 2.11 -13.51
N TYR A 20 -33.03 2.80 -13.91
CA TYR A 20 -32.16 3.57 -13.05
C TYR A 20 -32.91 4.83 -12.59
N SER A 21 -33.71 4.72 -11.57
CA SER A 21 -34.43 5.85 -10.95
C SER A 21 -34.30 5.81 -9.42
N ALA A 22 -33.08 5.78 -8.94
CA ALA A 22 -32.65 6.32 -7.65
C ALA A 22 -31.13 6.39 -7.74
N GLN A 23 -30.58 7.52 -8.14
CA GLN A 23 -29.17 7.81 -7.96
C GLN A 23 -28.91 7.81 -6.45
N ALA A 24 -28.43 6.68 -5.93
CA ALA A 24 -27.76 6.67 -4.66
C ALA A 24 -26.46 7.46 -4.85
N THR A 25 -26.51 8.75 -4.56
CA THR A 25 -25.33 9.61 -4.53
C THR A 25 -24.51 9.21 -3.31
N GLY A 26 -23.28 8.78 -3.54
CA GLY A 26 -22.36 8.44 -2.45
C GLY A 26 -21.85 7.00 -2.49
N ILE A 27 -21.69 6.40 -1.30
CA ILE A 27 -21.23 5.00 -1.15
C ILE A 27 -22.29 4.06 -1.71
N THR A 28 -21.87 3.13 -2.58
CA THR A 28 -22.78 2.16 -3.18
C THR A 28 -22.67 0.79 -2.51
N ASN A 29 -23.83 0.21 -2.22
CA ASN A 29 -23.99 -1.18 -1.78
C ASN A 29 -24.61 -2.06 -2.87
N TYR A 30 -24.71 -1.58 -4.09
CA TYR A 30 -25.29 -2.34 -5.21
C TYR A 30 -24.39 -3.56 -5.49
N PRO A 31 -24.91 -4.80 -5.37
CA PRO A 31 -24.07 -6.01 -5.42
C PRO A 31 -23.20 -6.11 -6.67
N VAL A 32 -23.67 -5.60 -7.81
CA VAL A 32 -22.94 -5.62 -9.07
C VAL A 32 -21.79 -4.61 -9.06
N LEU A 33 -21.98 -3.41 -8.50
CA LEU A 33 -20.99 -2.33 -8.51
C LEU A 33 -19.85 -2.57 -7.52
N VAL A 34 -20.04 -3.43 -6.54
CA VAL A 34 -19.03 -3.79 -5.54
C VAL A 34 -18.25 -5.06 -5.91
N THR A 35 -18.27 -5.44 -7.18
CA THR A 35 -17.49 -6.54 -7.74
C THR A 35 -16.53 -6.06 -8.83
N PRO A 36 -15.29 -6.61 -8.91
CA PRO A 36 -14.35 -6.22 -9.94
C PRO A 36 -14.84 -6.58 -11.34
N GLU A 37 -15.59 -7.67 -11.50
CA GLU A 37 -16.08 -8.19 -12.78
C GLU A 37 -16.90 -7.17 -13.54
N TYR A 38 -17.75 -6.41 -12.85
CA TYR A 38 -18.55 -5.36 -13.49
C TYR A 38 -17.69 -4.31 -14.19
N TRP A 39 -16.70 -3.78 -13.47
CA TRP A 39 -15.81 -2.74 -13.96
C TRP A 39 -14.87 -3.25 -15.04
N MET A 40 -14.36 -4.46 -14.86
CA MET A 40 -13.50 -5.12 -15.85
C MET A 40 -14.23 -5.40 -17.17
N ASN A 41 -15.49 -5.86 -17.10
CA ASN A 41 -16.31 -6.13 -18.29
C ASN A 41 -16.70 -4.84 -19.04
N LYS A 42 -16.80 -3.70 -18.34
CA LYS A 42 -17.00 -2.40 -18.98
C LYS A 42 -15.74 -1.89 -19.71
N ASN A 43 -14.57 -2.31 -19.28
CA ASN A 43 -13.29 -1.88 -19.83
C ASN A 43 -12.84 -2.84 -20.93
N THR A 44 -13.25 -2.55 -22.17
CA THR A 44 -12.98 -3.40 -23.34
C THR A 44 -11.48 -3.59 -23.61
N ASP A 45 -10.64 -2.64 -23.22
CA ASP A 45 -9.19 -2.67 -23.36
C ASP A 45 -8.47 -3.07 -22.08
N GLY A 46 -9.22 -3.47 -21.06
CA GLY A 46 -8.73 -3.67 -19.70
C GLY A 46 -7.66 -4.75 -19.54
N ASP A 47 -7.60 -5.73 -20.43
CA ASP A 47 -6.59 -6.79 -20.43
C ASP A 47 -5.40 -6.50 -21.38
N LYS A 48 -5.41 -5.37 -22.10
CA LYS A 48 -4.24 -4.93 -22.88
C LYS A 48 -3.07 -4.61 -21.95
N LEU A 49 -1.90 -5.10 -22.33
CA LEU A 49 -0.65 -4.81 -21.62
C LEU A 49 -0.34 -3.32 -21.73
N ILE A 50 -0.22 -2.63 -20.57
CA ILE A 50 0.11 -1.20 -20.50
C ILE A 50 1.62 -1.01 -20.63
N LEU A 51 2.40 -1.77 -19.88
CA LEU A 51 3.86 -1.82 -19.95
C LEU A 51 4.32 -3.28 -19.82
N ASP A 52 5.29 -3.66 -20.61
CA ASP A 52 6.02 -4.92 -20.41
C ASP A 52 7.00 -4.81 -19.23
N ALA A 53 7.71 -5.89 -18.92
CA ALA A 53 8.65 -5.93 -17.80
C ALA A 53 9.75 -4.84 -17.89
N ASN A 54 10.26 -4.55 -19.10
CA ASN A 54 11.26 -3.51 -19.32
C ASN A 54 10.66 -2.12 -19.17
N GLY A 55 9.43 -1.93 -19.65
CA GLY A 55 8.64 -0.71 -19.45
C GLY A 55 8.40 -0.42 -17.97
N VAL A 56 8.02 -1.43 -17.18
CA VAL A 56 7.87 -1.31 -15.71
C VAL A 56 9.19 -0.92 -15.04
N GLN A 57 10.33 -1.52 -15.43
CA GLN A 57 11.64 -1.14 -14.90
C GLN A 57 12.00 0.31 -15.22
N SER A 58 11.77 0.73 -16.46
CA SER A 58 12.01 2.11 -16.93
C SER A 58 11.08 3.09 -16.22
N PHE A 59 9.83 2.71 -15.99
CA PHE A 59 8.87 3.51 -15.24
C PHE A 59 9.30 3.68 -13.78
N ASN A 60 9.71 2.61 -13.10
CA ASN A 60 10.27 2.67 -11.74
C ASN A 60 11.53 3.55 -11.66
N ALA A 61 12.37 3.58 -12.70
CA ALA A 61 13.51 4.50 -12.75
C ALA A 61 13.05 5.97 -12.78
N ARG A 62 12.00 6.29 -13.57
CA ARG A 62 11.41 7.64 -13.58
C ARG A 62 10.76 8.01 -12.25
N ILE A 63 10.10 7.06 -11.56
CA ILE A 63 9.57 7.27 -10.20
C ILE A 63 10.71 7.67 -9.26
N ARG A 64 11.81 6.90 -9.22
CA ARG A 64 12.97 7.20 -8.35
C ARG A 64 13.58 8.58 -8.62
N GLN A 65 13.60 9.02 -9.86
CA GLN A 65 14.14 10.36 -10.22
C GLN A 65 13.25 11.50 -9.67
N LYS A 66 11.96 11.27 -9.52
CA LYS A 66 11.00 12.30 -9.08
C LYS A 66 10.64 12.20 -7.59
N SER A 67 10.78 11.04 -6.99
CA SER A 67 10.42 10.81 -5.59
C SER A 67 11.59 11.14 -4.66
N ARG A 68 11.26 11.63 -3.47
CA ARG A 68 12.22 11.85 -2.37
C ARG A 68 12.40 10.61 -1.51
N THR A 69 11.45 9.68 -1.55
CA THR A 69 11.39 8.51 -0.66
C THR A 69 11.72 7.20 -1.35
N VAL A 70 11.46 7.07 -2.67
CA VAL A 70 11.74 5.85 -3.42
C VAL A 70 13.20 5.77 -3.82
N VAL A 71 13.89 4.72 -3.36
CA VAL A 71 15.33 4.54 -3.56
C VAL A 71 15.64 3.26 -4.36
N ASP A 72 16.81 3.21 -4.97
CA ASP A 72 17.35 1.99 -5.58
C ASP A 72 18.14 1.19 -4.54
N LEU A 73 17.52 0.25 -3.87
CA LEU A 73 18.19 -0.60 -2.89
C LEU A 73 19.29 -1.45 -3.52
N ALA A 74 19.19 -1.83 -4.80
CA ALA A 74 20.21 -2.64 -5.45
C ALA A 74 21.56 -1.91 -5.58
N ASN A 75 21.49 -0.59 -5.72
CA ASN A 75 22.64 0.30 -5.81
C ASN A 75 22.80 1.17 -4.55
N TYR A 76 22.19 0.76 -3.42
CA TYR A 76 22.28 1.52 -2.19
C TYR A 76 23.74 1.60 -1.70
N PRO A 77 24.24 2.78 -1.32
CA PRO A 77 25.63 2.98 -0.94
C PRO A 77 25.99 2.16 0.31
N GLY A 78 27.27 1.77 0.42
CA GLY A 78 27.78 1.07 1.62
C GLY A 78 27.98 1.99 2.82
N THR A 79 28.00 3.31 2.60
CA THR A 79 28.09 4.35 3.63
C THR A 79 27.02 5.42 3.39
N TYR A 80 26.58 6.08 4.47
CA TYR A 80 25.59 7.15 4.42
C TYR A 80 26.13 8.39 5.15
N ASN A 81 25.86 9.59 4.63
CA ASN A 81 26.29 10.83 5.27
C ASN A 81 25.57 11.03 6.61
N GLY A 82 26.35 11.22 7.69
CA GLY A 82 25.82 11.33 9.04
C GLY A 82 24.95 12.57 9.26
N ASP A 83 25.31 13.72 8.69
CA ASP A 83 24.54 14.95 8.88
C ASP A 83 23.21 14.88 8.12
N SER A 84 23.20 14.30 6.93
CA SER A 84 21.95 14.00 6.21
C SER A 84 21.04 13.05 7.00
N LEU A 85 21.64 12.07 7.69
CA LEU A 85 20.87 11.14 8.53
C LEU A 85 20.32 11.85 9.77
N LYS A 86 21.12 12.69 10.44
CA LYS A 86 20.64 13.51 11.57
C LYS A 86 19.47 14.38 11.15
N THR A 87 19.57 15.08 10.03
CA THR A 87 18.50 15.94 9.50
C THR A 87 17.20 15.12 9.28
N LYS A 88 17.29 13.91 8.70
CA LYS A 88 16.14 13.04 8.51
C LYS A 88 15.49 12.61 9.83
N ILE A 89 16.29 12.26 10.85
CA ILE A 89 15.80 11.75 12.12
C ILE A 89 15.26 12.89 13.01
N MET A 90 15.82 14.10 12.88
CA MET A 90 15.47 15.26 13.71
C MET A 90 14.22 16.01 13.27
N ASP A 91 13.48 15.53 12.29
CA ASP A 91 12.14 16.06 12.03
C ASP A 91 11.20 15.65 13.17
N TYR A 92 11.12 16.54 14.17
CA TYR A 92 10.30 16.37 15.37
C TYR A 92 9.05 17.25 15.35
N SER A 93 8.68 17.80 14.20
CA SER A 93 7.52 18.71 14.06
C SER A 93 6.25 18.16 14.70
N LEU A 94 6.04 16.83 14.56
CA LEU A 94 4.94 16.14 15.21
C LEU A 94 4.90 16.33 16.75
N LEU A 95 6.06 16.44 17.41
CA LEU A 95 6.12 16.60 18.88
C LEU A 95 5.82 18.03 19.35
N ASP A 96 5.61 18.96 18.44
CA ASP A 96 5.18 20.33 18.79
C ASP A 96 3.66 20.39 19.01
N ASP A 97 2.91 19.41 18.48
CA ASP A 97 1.47 19.30 18.65
C ASP A 97 1.06 18.75 20.03
N ASP A 98 -0.19 18.98 20.39
CA ASP A 98 -0.84 18.34 21.51
C ASP A 98 -1.17 16.88 21.17
N LEU A 99 -0.46 15.95 21.80
CA LEU A 99 -0.62 14.52 21.58
C LEU A 99 -1.12 13.82 22.84
N TYR A 100 -1.76 12.69 22.65
CA TYR A 100 -2.34 11.87 23.72
C TYR A 100 -1.80 10.43 23.65
N LEU A 101 -1.44 9.92 24.82
CA LEU A 101 -1.04 8.53 25.05
C LEU A 101 -2.06 7.91 26.02
N HIS A 102 -2.75 6.86 25.62
CA HIS A 102 -3.80 6.19 26.43
C HIS A 102 -4.84 7.17 27.00
N GLY A 103 -5.21 8.19 26.21
CA GLY A 103 -6.20 9.20 26.59
C GLY A 103 -5.66 10.34 27.48
N VAL A 104 -4.39 10.32 27.85
CA VAL A 104 -3.73 11.35 28.66
C VAL A 104 -2.83 12.21 27.79
N LYS A 105 -2.91 13.54 27.97
CA LYS A 105 -2.04 14.47 27.24
C LYS A 105 -0.57 14.21 27.55
N VAL A 106 0.23 14.07 26.50
CA VAL A 106 1.67 13.80 26.58
C VAL A 106 2.41 15.02 27.17
N SER A 107 3.21 14.80 28.20
CA SER A 107 4.01 15.85 28.82
C SER A 107 5.26 16.19 27.98
N ASP A 108 5.78 17.41 28.14
CA ASP A 108 7.05 17.81 27.52
C ASP A 108 8.22 16.93 27.93
N ASN A 109 8.19 16.44 29.18
CA ASN A 109 9.21 15.49 29.64
C ASN A 109 9.19 14.20 28.83
N TYR A 110 8.00 13.64 28.54
CA TYR A 110 7.89 12.44 27.71
C TYR A 110 8.32 12.72 26.26
N LYS A 111 7.92 13.86 25.67
CA LYS A 111 8.38 14.30 24.35
C LYS A 111 9.92 14.39 24.30
N ASN A 112 10.54 14.91 25.34
CA ASN A 112 12.02 14.98 25.46
C ASN A 112 12.66 13.59 25.59
N ILE A 113 12.01 12.64 26.27
CA ILE A 113 12.46 11.24 26.30
C ILE A 113 12.45 10.65 24.90
N LEU A 114 11.38 10.84 24.12
CA LEU A 114 11.30 10.36 22.75
C LEU A 114 12.41 10.96 21.83
N ARG A 115 12.65 12.28 21.95
CA ARG A 115 13.78 12.93 21.23
C ARG A 115 15.12 12.31 21.60
N LYS A 116 15.39 12.08 22.90
CA LYS A 116 16.62 11.43 23.37
C LYS A 116 16.76 9.99 22.89
N GLN A 117 15.65 9.25 22.75
CA GLN A 117 15.66 7.87 22.25
C GLN A 117 16.14 7.77 20.80
N THR A 118 16.01 8.82 19.98
CA THR A 118 16.54 8.82 18.61
C THR A 118 18.07 8.75 18.54
N ASN A 119 18.78 9.07 19.63
CA ASN A 119 20.24 8.92 19.78
C ASN A 119 21.07 9.65 18.69
N VAL A 120 20.56 10.76 18.16
CA VAL A 120 21.19 11.46 17.03
C VAL A 120 22.62 11.93 17.32
N GLY A 121 22.94 12.20 18.61
CA GLY A 121 24.30 12.57 19.05
C GLY A 121 25.35 11.49 18.82
N ALA A 122 24.94 10.22 18.74
CA ALA A 122 25.85 9.10 18.47
C ALA A 122 26.07 8.81 16.98
N ILE A 123 25.47 9.59 16.06
CA ILE A 123 25.63 9.40 14.62
C ILE A 123 26.98 9.97 14.19
N PRO A 124 27.89 9.12 13.65
CA PRO A 124 29.19 9.58 13.14
C PRO A 124 29.04 10.37 11.84
N ALA A 125 30.09 11.08 11.40
CA ALA A 125 30.07 11.81 10.14
C ALA A 125 29.81 10.90 8.92
N SER A 126 30.27 9.65 8.97
CA SER A 126 29.99 8.62 7.96
C SER A 126 29.46 7.36 8.65
N VAL A 127 28.29 6.92 8.26
CA VAL A 127 27.58 5.75 8.81
C VAL A 127 27.81 4.55 7.90
N ASN A 128 28.35 3.46 8.43
CA ASN A 128 28.41 2.19 7.71
C ASN A 128 27.02 1.56 7.63
N VAL A 129 26.55 1.30 6.41
CA VAL A 129 25.25 0.67 6.17
C VAL A 129 25.34 -0.81 6.53
N ARG A 130 24.38 -1.27 7.35
CA ARG A 130 24.19 -2.69 7.64
C ARG A 130 22.97 -3.20 6.88
N TYR A 131 22.96 -4.46 6.55
CA TYR A 131 21.93 -5.08 5.73
C TYR A 131 21.06 -6.01 6.55
N ALA A 132 19.74 -5.89 6.41
CA ALA A 132 18.80 -6.75 7.11
C ALA A 132 17.57 -7.04 6.24
N VAL A 133 16.83 -8.09 6.62
CA VAL A 133 15.56 -8.48 5.99
C VAL A 133 14.51 -8.53 7.07
N MET A 134 13.31 -8.00 6.78
CA MET A 134 12.17 -8.08 7.70
C MET A 134 11.75 -9.53 7.85
N VAL A 135 11.52 -9.98 9.09
CA VAL A 135 11.16 -11.37 9.38
C VAL A 135 9.68 -11.56 9.69
N ARG A 136 8.98 -10.45 9.95
CA ARG A 136 7.53 -10.39 10.12
C ARG A 136 6.99 -9.06 9.61
N ARG A 137 5.67 -8.97 9.44
CA ARG A 137 5.01 -7.71 9.11
C ARG A 137 5.10 -6.77 10.31
N SER A 138 5.67 -5.58 10.12
CA SER A 138 6.10 -4.72 11.22
C SER A 138 5.84 -3.24 10.95
N PRO A 139 5.44 -2.49 12.00
CA PRO A 139 5.34 -1.04 11.93
C PRO A 139 6.71 -0.40 11.60
N LEU A 140 6.70 0.53 10.67
CA LEU A 140 7.75 1.51 10.49
C LEU A 140 7.23 2.83 11.03
N ARG A 141 7.95 3.42 11.98
CA ARG A 141 7.46 4.51 12.81
C ARG A 141 8.35 5.74 12.70
N ASN A 142 7.76 6.91 12.96
CA ASN A 142 8.48 8.19 12.96
C ASN A 142 9.47 8.29 14.14
N LEU A 143 9.13 7.73 15.31
CA LEU A 143 9.96 7.73 16.52
C LEU A 143 10.17 6.32 17.07
N PRO A 144 11.31 6.07 17.80
CA PRO A 144 11.67 4.74 18.30
C PRO A 144 10.89 4.35 19.58
N THR A 145 9.59 4.18 19.42
CA THR A 145 8.68 3.71 20.48
C THR A 145 7.64 2.76 19.91
N GLY A 146 7.18 1.79 20.72
CA GLY A 146 6.04 0.93 20.39
C GLY A 146 4.69 1.55 20.74
N GLU A 147 4.69 2.65 21.50
CA GLU A 147 3.47 3.33 21.93
C GLU A 147 2.87 4.18 20.80
N GLY A 148 1.54 4.14 20.66
CA GLY A 148 0.80 5.02 19.75
C GLY A 148 0.55 6.39 20.37
N LEU A 149 0.76 7.46 19.58
CA LEU A 149 0.41 8.82 19.98
C LEU A 149 -0.71 9.34 19.07
N TYR A 150 -1.68 10.03 19.64
CA TYR A 150 -2.89 10.44 18.95
C TYR A 150 -3.16 11.94 19.11
N TYR A 151 -3.78 12.58 18.12
CA TYR A 151 -4.18 13.99 18.20
C TYR A 151 -5.39 14.24 19.11
N TYR A 152 -6.16 13.20 19.45
CA TYR A 152 -7.31 13.30 20.33
C TYR A 152 -7.30 12.19 21.38
N ALA A 153 -7.74 12.50 22.60
CA ALA A 153 -7.71 11.59 23.75
C ALA A 153 -8.47 10.27 23.51
N ASN A 154 -9.51 10.29 22.71
CA ASN A 154 -10.36 9.13 22.40
C ASN A 154 -10.08 8.50 21.03
N ASP A 155 -9.10 8.99 20.29
CA ASP A 155 -8.70 8.39 19.02
C ASP A 155 -7.96 7.07 19.26
N LYS A 156 -8.21 6.08 18.40
CA LYS A 156 -7.59 4.75 18.41
C LYS A 156 -7.18 4.28 17.03
N ASP A 157 -7.44 5.09 16.01
CA ASP A 157 -7.30 4.70 14.61
C ASP A 157 -6.15 5.41 13.90
N PHE A 158 -5.85 6.67 14.30
CA PHE A 158 -4.85 7.50 13.64
C PHE A 158 -3.64 7.74 14.55
N ASP A 159 -2.83 6.68 14.74
CA ASP A 159 -1.55 6.79 15.44
C ASP A 159 -0.61 7.71 14.66
N ALA A 160 -0.33 8.88 15.19
CA ALA A 160 0.47 9.91 14.56
C ALA A 160 1.94 9.49 14.31
N LEU A 161 2.43 8.47 15.01
CA LEU A 161 3.77 7.93 14.80
C LEU A 161 3.84 6.81 13.76
N GLN A 162 2.69 6.28 13.31
CA GLN A 162 2.62 5.19 12.36
C GLN A 162 2.74 5.69 10.92
N GLU A 163 3.81 5.31 10.24
CA GLU A 163 4.09 5.73 8.87
C GLU A 163 3.63 4.69 7.85
N THR A 164 4.09 3.45 8.02
CA THR A 164 3.75 2.34 7.12
C THR A 164 4.02 1.00 7.80
N MET A 165 3.61 -0.09 7.15
CA MET A 165 4.02 -1.45 7.51
C MET A 165 5.02 -1.97 6.49
N LEU A 166 6.06 -2.65 6.95
CA LEU A 166 6.97 -3.43 6.12
C LEU A 166 6.57 -4.90 6.16
N ASP A 167 6.58 -5.56 5.02
CA ASP A 167 6.23 -6.97 4.92
C ASP A 167 7.45 -7.88 5.18
N PRO A 168 7.23 -9.14 5.59
CA PRO A 168 8.31 -10.12 5.67
C PRO A 168 9.01 -10.24 4.31
N SER A 169 10.27 -10.62 4.33
CA SER A 169 11.16 -10.68 3.15
C SER A 169 11.48 -9.32 2.53
N GLU A 170 10.99 -8.18 3.05
CA GLU A 170 11.44 -6.87 2.59
C GLU A 170 12.88 -6.60 3.05
N PRO A 171 13.79 -6.29 2.12
CA PRO A 171 15.15 -5.88 2.44
C PRO A 171 15.17 -4.44 2.93
N VAL A 172 15.95 -4.18 3.97
CA VAL A 172 16.15 -2.83 4.52
C VAL A 172 17.65 -2.53 4.73
N ALA A 173 18.03 -1.28 4.50
CA ALA A 173 19.32 -0.75 4.87
C ALA A 173 19.23 -0.15 6.28
N VAL A 174 19.99 -0.68 7.24
CA VAL A 174 20.00 -0.23 8.63
C VAL A 174 21.05 0.84 8.81
N LEU A 175 20.62 2.05 9.22
CA LEU A 175 21.44 3.25 9.28
C LEU A 175 21.78 3.68 10.70
N HIS A 176 20.91 3.42 11.69
CA HIS A 176 21.14 3.88 13.07
C HIS A 176 20.46 2.97 14.11
N THR A 177 20.79 3.17 15.38
CA THR A 177 20.25 2.42 16.52
C THR A 177 19.77 3.40 17.58
N SER A 178 18.56 3.18 18.12
CA SER A 178 18.01 3.99 19.22
C SER A 178 18.88 3.89 20.48
N ALA A 179 18.76 4.86 21.39
CA ALA A 179 19.57 4.92 22.61
C ALA A 179 19.38 3.68 23.52
N ASN A 180 18.17 3.14 23.59
CA ASN A 180 17.88 1.91 24.34
C ASN A 180 18.23 0.62 23.58
N GLY A 181 18.63 0.71 22.30
CA GLY A 181 18.99 -0.43 21.46
C GLY A 181 17.80 -1.32 21.04
N PHE A 182 16.55 -0.88 21.21
CA PHE A 182 15.37 -1.68 20.85
C PHE A 182 14.82 -1.37 19.46
N PHE A 183 15.26 -0.28 18.82
CA PHE A 183 14.83 0.12 17.49
C PHE A 183 16.02 0.40 16.58
N TYR A 184 15.83 0.13 15.31
CA TYR A 184 16.74 0.51 14.25
C TYR A 184 16.07 1.48 13.29
N TYR A 185 16.80 2.54 12.91
CA TYR A 185 16.37 3.41 11.80
C TYR A 185 16.79 2.77 10.50
N VAL A 186 15.81 2.54 9.63
CA VAL A 186 16.01 1.81 8.38
C VAL A 186 15.53 2.60 7.17
N GLN A 187 16.13 2.32 6.02
CA GLN A 187 15.61 2.70 4.71
C GLN A 187 15.05 1.46 4.02
N SER A 188 13.77 1.45 3.72
CA SER A 188 13.10 0.51 2.83
C SER A 188 13.12 1.03 1.39
N VAL A 189 12.46 0.36 0.45
CA VAL A 189 12.42 0.77 -0.96
C VAL A 189 11.76 2.13 -1.17
N ASN A 190 10.80 2.52 -0.33
CA ASN A 190 10.01 3.75 -0.50
C ASN A 190 9.70 4.51 0.80
N TYR A 191 10.35 4.16 1.89
CA TYR A 191 10.19 4.88 3.16
C TYR A 191 11.41 4.70 4.08
N SER A 192 11.56 5.57 5.07
CA SER A 192 12.56 5.44 6.13
C SER A 192 11.94 5.74 7.49
N GLY A 193 12.39 5.05 8.53
CA GLY A 193 11.88 5.23 9.89
C GLY A 193 12.39 4.15 10.83
N TRP A 194 11.78 4.05 12.00
CA TRP A 194 12.17 3.15 13.08
C TRP A 194 11.37 1.86 13.05
N VAL A 195 12.08 0.72 13.13
CA VAL A 195 11.50 -0.61 13.28
C VAL A 195 12.04 -1.28 14.53
N SER A 196 11.25 -2.17 15.13
CA SER A 196 11.69 -2.97 16.28
C SER A 196 12.87 -3.87 15.89
N LYS A 197 13.88 -3.99 16.76
CA LYS A 197 15.02 -4.87 16.53
C LYS A 197 14.65 -6.34 16.40
N TYR A 198 13.50 -6.73 16.91
CA TYR A 198 13.03 -8.11 16.88
C TYR A 198 12.41 -8.52 15.55
N ASP A 199 12.10 -7.54 14.70
CA ASP A 199 11.34 -7.74 13.47
C ASP A 199 12.22 -7.84 12.22
N LEU A 200 13.55 -7.80 12.38
CA LEU A 200 14.49 -7.95 11.29
C LEU A 200 15.63 -8.91 11.63
N GLY A 201 16.20 -9.55 10.60
CA GLY A 201 17.39 -10.40 10.69
C GLY A 201 18.53 -9.82 9.87
N PHE A 202 19.71 -9.62 10.50
CA PHE A 202 20.90 -9.12 9.83
C PHE A 202 21.54 -10.18 8.93
N THR A 203 22.10 -9.73 7.80
CA THR A 203 22.77 -10.59 6.84
C THR A 203 23.90 -9.83 6.12
N ASP A 204 24.69 -10.54 5.32
CA ASP A 204 25.66 -9.93 4.41
C ASP A 204 24.96 -9.31 3.18
N LYS A 205 25.69 -8.44 2.47
CA LYS A 205 25.18 -7.73 1.29
C LYS A 205 24.73 -8.67 0.16
N ASN A 206 25.45 -9.76 -0.09
CA ASN A 206 25.13 -10.68 -1.19
C ASN A 206 23.83 -11.42 -0.92
N THR A 207 23.65 -11.94 0.29
CA THR A 207 22.38 -12.54 0.73
C THR A 207 21.25 -11.52 0.69
N TRP A 208 21.45 -10.29 1.18
CA TRP A 208 20.47 -9.22 1.13
C TRP A 208 20.03 -8.88 -0.31
N LEU A 209 20.96 -8.84 -1.27
CA LEU A 209 20.65 -8.59 -2.67
C LEU A 209 19.72 -9.66 -3.28
N THR A 210 19.71 -10.89 -2.76
CA THR A 210 18.76 -11.93 -3.21
C THR A 210 17.32 -11.62 -2.82
N PHE A 211 17.08 -10.78 -1.82
CA PHE A 211 15.77 -10.26 -1.46
C PHE A 211 15.43 -8.95 -2.18
N VAL A 212 16.43 -8.12 -2.49
CA VAL A 212 16.24 -6.89 -3.28
C VAL A 212 15.81 -7.22 -4.71
N LYS A 213 16.54 -8.12 -5.37
CA LYS A 213 16.27 -8.59 -6.75
C LYS A 213 16.24 -10.11 -6.79
N PRO A 214 15.19 -10.74 -6.26
CA PRO A 214 15.06 -12.19 -6.33
C PRO A 214 14.96 -12.66 -7.78
N ALA A 215 15.77 -13.65 -8.15
CA ALA A 215 15.72 -14.24 -9.50
C ALA A 215 14.38 -14.93 -9.78
N LYS A 216 13.79 -15.54 -8.74
CA LYS A 216 12.49 -16.22 -8.77
C LYS A 216 11.73 -15.84 -7.50
N PHE A 217 10.45 -15.52 -7.64
CA PHE A 217 9.61 -15.15 -6.50
C PHE A 217 8.13 -15.42 -6.78
N LEU A 218 7.34 -15.48 -5.72
CA LEU A 218 5.90 -15.39 -5.78
C LEU A 218 5.49 -14.01 -5.28
N VAL A 219 4.58 -13.33 -5.97
CA VAL A 219 3.93 -12.12 -5.48
C VAL A 219 2.57 -12.46 -4.88
N VAL A 220 2.25 -11.86 -3.74
CA VAL A 220 0.91 -11.98 -3.13
C VAL A 220 -0.09 -11.18 -3.95
N THR A 221 -1.12 -11.83 -4.47
CA THR A 221 -2.19 -11.23 -5.29
C THR A 221 -3.51 -11.08 -4.56
N ASP A 222 -3.69 -11.79 -3.43
CA ASP A 222 -4.82 -11.55 -2.53
C ASP A 222 -4.53 -10.40 -1.56
N ALA A 223 -5.50 -9.94 -0.78
CA ALA A 223 -5.31 -8.88 0.20
C ALA A 223 -4.18 -9.19 1.20
N ASP A 224 -4.10 -10.45 1.60
CA ASP A 224 -3.02 -11.00 2.42
C ASP A 224 -2.80 -12.50 2.14
N TYR A 225 -1.67 -13.00 2.58
CA TYR A 225 -1.31 -14.39 2.56
C TYR A 225 -0.59 -14.79 3.84
N ILE A 226 -1.05 -15.85 4.50
CA ILE A 226 -0.43 -16.39 5.71
C ILE A 226 0.44 -17.59 5.33
N LEU A 227 1.74 -17.43 5.43
CA LEU A 227 2.70 -18.53 5.28
C LEU A 227 2.78 -19.29 6.61
N LYS A 228 2.30 -20.54 6.60
CA LYS A 228 2.34 -21.40 7.77
C LYS A 228 3.77 -21.94 7.95
N THR A 229 4.34 -21.72 9.13
CA THR A 229 5.65 -22.26 9.51
C THR A 229 5.51 -23.24 10.67
N SER A 230 6.58 -23.94 11.04
CA SER A 230 6.61 -24.77 12.25
C SER A 230 6.60 -23.97 13.56
N GLY A 231 6.84 -22.67 13.48
CA GLY A 231 6.78 -21.73 14.58
C GLY A 231 5.63 -20.75 14.43
N GLU A 232 5.95 -19.46 14.40
CA GLU A 232 4.98 -18.40 14.21
C GLU A 232 4.57 -18.28 12.73
N ASN A 233 3.27 -18.15 12.45
CA ASN A 233 2.77 -17.89 11.11
C ASN A 233 3.21 -16.50 10.62
N VAL A 234 3.59 -16.40 9.34
CA VAL A 234 4.13 -15.18 8.74
C VAL A 234 3.10 -14.58 7.80
N LEU A 235 2.62 -13.38 8.13
CA LEU A 235 1.65 -12.65 7.33
C LEU A 235 2.36 -11.78 6.29
N TYR A 236 1.98 -11.93 5.02
CA TYR A 236 2.37 -11.09 3.89
C TYR A 236 1.15 -10.34 3.37
N GLN A 237 1.26 -9.04 3.08
CA GLN A 237 0.20 -8.29 2.45
C GLN A 237 0.37 -8.28 0.92
N GLN A 238 -0.69 -7.90 0.20
CA GLN A 238 -0.72 -7.81 -1.25
C GLN A 238 0.51 -7.08 -1.81
N GLY A 239 1.09 -7.63 -2.87
CA GLY A 239 2.29 -7.10 -3.51
C GLY A 239 3.61 -7.47 -2.82
N ALA A 240 3.57 -8.06 -1.62
CA ALA A 240 4.77 -8.63 -0.99
C ALA A 240 5.29 -9.83 -1.78
N ARG A 241 6.61 -10.07 -1.68
CA ARG A 241 7.28 -11.13 -2.46
C ARG A 241 7.86 -12.22 -1.55
N LEU A 242 7.63 -13.47 -1.92
CA LEU A 242 8.25 -14.63 -1.31
C LEU A 242 9.36 -15.15 -2.26
N VAL A 243 10.61 -15.18 -1.79
CA VAL A 243 11.74 -15.63 -2.60
C VAL A 243 11.63 -17.12 -2.86
N VAL A 244 11.66 -17.55 -4.14
CA VAL A 244 11.62 -18.95 -4.56
C VAL A 244 13.04 -19.46 -4.75
N THR A 245 13.40 -20.54 -4.06
CA THR A 245 14.69 -21.21 -4.17
C THR A 245 14.66 -22.45 -5.06
N ASN A 246 13.49 -23.08 -5.18
CA ASN A 246 13.31 -24.25 -6.01
C ASN A 246 11.92 -24.29 -6.65
N ASP A 247 11.84 -24.77 -7.88
CA ASP A 247 10.63 -24.90 -8.69
C ASP A 247 10.61 -26.30 -9.30
N LYS A 248 10.06 -27.28 -8.58
CA LYS A 248 9.99 -28.67 -9.02
C LYS A 248 8.60 -29.27 -8.78
N GLY A 249 8.12 -30.00 -9.77
CA GLY A 249 6.82 -30.71 -9.69
C GLY A 249 5.67 -29.75 -9.43
N SER A 250 4.81 -30.07 -8.48
CA SER A 250 3.59 -29.33 -8.12
C SER A 250 3.80 -28.24 -7.06
N VAL A 251 5.04 -28.00 -6.61
CA VAL A 251 5.35 -27.08 -5.52
C VAL A 251 6.45 -26.10 -5.88
N TYR A 252 6.39 -24.91 -5.26
CA TYR A 252 7.51 -23.99 -5.10
C TYR A 252 8.12 -24.17 -3.72
N THR A 253 9.45 -24.15 -3.60
CA THR A 253 10.11 -23.97 -2.30
C THR A 253 10.43 -22.51 -2.13
N VAL A 254 9.86 -21.89 -1.09
CA VAL A 254 10.09 -20.48 -0.75
C VAL A 254 10.93 -20.35 0.51
N VAL A 255 11.53 -19.19 0.70
CA VAL A 255 12.22 -18.80 1.94
C VAL A 255 11.24 -18.10 2.87
N ALA A 256 10.96 -18.69 4.03
CA ALA A 256 10.39 -17.96 5.16
C ALA A 256 11.55 -17.32 5.94
N PRO A 257 11.57 -15.98 6.06
CA PRO A 257 12.60 -15.29 6.84
C PRO A 257 12.32 -15.46 8.34
N GLY A 258 13.37 -15.71 9.10
CA GLY A 258 13.33 -15.80 10.56
C GLY A 258 14.52 -15.07 11.16
N ARG A 259 14.52 -14.95 12.49
CA ARG A 259 15.58 -14.29 13.25
C ARG A 259 16.16 -15.24 14.29
N SER A 260 17.49 -15.38 14.30
CA SER A 260 18.18 -16.12 15.36
C SER A 260 18.17 -15.34 16.69
N GLN A 261 18.47 -16.01 17.79
CA GLN A 261 18.65 -15.35 19.08
C GLN A 261 19.74 -14.25 19.06
N TYR A 262 20.73 -14.35 18.17
CA TYR A 262 21.79 -13.37 18.00
C TYR A 262 21.47 -12.25 17.00
N GLY A 263 20.26 -12.27 16.39
CA GLY A 263 19.81 -11.22 15.49
C GLY A 263 20.13 -11.47 14.02
N SER A 264 20.70 -12.59 13.65
CA SER A 264 21.01 -12.92 12.25
C SER A 264 19.77 -13.46 11.53
N LEU A 265 19.71 -13.23 10.21
CA LEU A 265 18.68 -13.80 9.35
C LEU A 265 18.78 -15.33 9.32
N VAL A 266 17.66 -16.00 9.56
CA VAL A 266 17.46 -17.43 9.34
C VAL A 266 16.58 -17.61 8.12
N LYS A 267 16.95 -18.50 7.21
CA LYS A 267 16.20 -18.82 6.00
C LYS A 267 15.62 -20.23 6.15
N GLN A 268 14.31 -20.32 6.39
CA GLN A 268 13.60 -21.59 6.49
C GLN A 268 12.96 -21.94 5.14
N PRO A 269 13.33 -23.06 4.50
CA PRO A 269 12.67 -23.48 3.27
C PRO A 269 11.29 -24.05 3.58
N LEU A 270 10.27 -23.62 2.83
CA LEU A 270 8.90 -24.11 2.93
C LEU A 270 8.32 -24.38 1.55
N SER A 271 7.47 -25.40 1.44
CA SER A 271 6.81 -25.77 0.19
C SER A 271 5.43 -25.13 0.09
N ILE A 272 5.12 -24.57 -1.07
CA ILE A 272 3.82 -23.98 -1.42
C ILE A 272 3.32 -24.66 -2.69
N LEU A 273 2.05 -25.06 -2.71
CA LEU A 273 1.42 -25.63 -3.91
C LEU A 273 1.32 -24.59 -5.03
N LYS A 274 1.61 -24.97 -6.27
CA LYS A 274 1.47 -24.10 -7.46
C LYS A 274 0.03 -23.70 -7.77
N THR A 275 -0.94 -24.44 -7.23
CA THR A 275 -2.37 -24.18 -7.36
C THR A 275 -2.89 -23.13 -6.37
N ASN A 276 -2.01 -22.47 -5.59
CA ASN A 276 -2.42 -21.44 -4.64
C ASN A 276 -2.80 -20.16 -5.37
N ASN A 277 -4.10 -19.83 -5.37
CA ASN A 277 -4.65 -18.68 -6.10
C ASN A 277 -4.37 -17.31 -5.44
N ALA A 278 -3.84 -17.28 -4.21
CA ALA A 278 -3.44 -16.05 -3.55
C ALA A 278 -2.03 -15.57 -3.96
N LEU A 279 -1.33 -16.38 -4.76
CA LEU A 279 0.05 -16.14 -5.17
C LEU A 279 0.21 -16.29 -6.69
N HIS A 280 1.06 -15.43 -7.26
CA HIS A 280 1.44 -15.52 -8.67
C HIS A 280 2.97 -15.62 -8.81
N TYR A 281 3.46 -16.45 -9.74
CA TYR A 281 4.89 -16.57 -10.01
C TYR A 281 5.38 -15.39 -10.83
N GLY A 282 6.31 -14.61 -10.28
CA GLY A 282 6.69 -13.30 -10.82
C GLY A 282 5.59 -12.26 -10.58
N TYR A 283 5.72 -11.11 -11.20
CA TYR A 283 4.68 -10.08 -11.18
C TYR A 283 3.53 -10.44 -12.13
N MET A 284 2.33 -9.98 -11.80
CA MET A 284 1.20 -10.02 -12.72
C MET A 284 1.49 -9.16 -13.95
N PRO A 285 0.93 -9.47 -15.15
CA PRO A 285 0.95 -8.54 -16.27
C PRO A 285 0.37 -7.19 -15.88
N TYR A 286 1.04 -6.09 -16.24
CA TYR A 286 0.51 -4.76 -15.96
C TYR A 286 -0.62 -4.43 -16.95
N THR A 287 -1.84 -4.67 -16.52
CA THR A 287 -3.08 -4.35 -17.22
C THR A 287 -4.02 -3.61 -16.28
N SER A 288 -4.94 -2.82 -16.83
CA SER A 288 -5.96 -2.10 -16.05
C SER A 288 -6.81 -3.07 -15.21
N ASN A 289 -7.25 -4.18 -15.82
CA ASN A 289 -8.07 -5.17 -15.13
C ASN A 289 -7.36 -5.82 -13.95
N ASN A 290 -6.04 -6.08 -14.04
CA ASN A 290 -5.28 -6.63 -12.91
C ASN A 290 -5.17 -5.62 -11.77
N ILE A 291 -5.02 -4.32 -12.05
CA ILE A 291 -5.02 -3.27 -11.02
C ILE A 291 -6.38 -3.17 -10.33
N VAL A 292 -7.47 -3.12 -11.10
CA VAL A 292 -8.83 -3.08 -10.55
C VAL A 292 -9.10 -4.32 -9.69
N ARG A 293 -8.80 -5.51 -10.21
CA ARG A 293 -8.95 -6.78 -9.46
C ARG A 293 -8.18 -6.75 -8.14
N ALA A 294 -6.95 -6.24 -8.15
CA ALA A 294 -6.11 -6.14 -6.96
C ALA A 294 -6.73 -5.21 -5.91
N ALA A 295 -7.23 -4.04 -6.31
CA ALA A 295 -7.86 -3.10 -5.38
C ALA A 295 -9.10 -3.70 -4.71
N PHE A 296 -9.95 -4.41 -5.46
CA PHE A 296 -11.15 -5.04 -4.91
C PHE A 296 -10.88 -6.14 -3.89
N LYS A 297 -9.65 -6.68 -3.80
CA LYS A 297 -9.29 -7.61 -2.74
C LYS A 297 -9.40 -7.00 -1.33
N PHE A 298 -9.37 -5.69 -1.24
CA PHE A 298 -9.55 -4.96 0.02
C PHE A 298 -10.98 -4.46 0.25
N TYR A 299 -11.90 -4.58 -0.71
CA TYR A 299 -13.27 -4.11 -0.54
C TYR A 299 -13.91 -4.65 0.76
N GLY A 300 -14.55 -3.76 1.53
CA GLY A 300 -15.16 -4.06 2.82
C GLY A 300 -14.18 -4.25 4.00
N ARG A 301 -12.87 -4.22 3.77
CA ARG A 301 -11.90 -4.25 4.88
C ARG A 301 -11.88 -2.92 5.64
N PRO A 302 -11.54 -2.95 6.94
CA PRO A 302 -11.45 -1.72 7.73
C PRO A 302 -10.37 -0.79 7.18
N TYR A 303 -10.54 0.53 7.36
CA TYR A 303 -9.48 1.51 7.12
C TYR A 303 -8.27 1.19 8.01
N GLY A 304 -7.10 1.03 7.42
CA GLY A 304 -5.86 0.72 8.12
C GLY A 304 -4.83 1.84 7.99
N TRP A 305 -4.87 2.84 8.89
CA TRP A 305 -3.89 3.92 8.93
C TRP A 305 -2.46 3.37 8.98
N GLY A 306 -1.59 3.83 8.06
CA GLY A 306 -0.22 3.33 7.96
C GLY A 306 -0.12 1.80 7.82
N GLY A 307 -1.14 1.11 7.28
CA GLY A 307 -1.18 -0.36 7.15
C GLY A 307 -1.56 -1.12 8.42
N LEU A 308 -2.00 -0.43 9.47
CA LEU A 308 -2.55 -1.07 10.69
C LEU A 308 -3.77 -1.93 10.36
N LYS A 309 -4.19 -2.77 11.31
CA LYS A 309 -5.32 -3.71 11.18
C LYS A 309 -5.17 -4.71 10.01
N ASN A 310 -3.95 -4.95 9.54
CA ASN A 310 -3.64 -5.74 8.33
C ASN A 310 -4.49 -5.29 7.13
N SER A 311 -4.68 -3.98 6.99
CA SER A 311 -5.50 -3.36 5.98
C SER A 311 -4.75 -2.21 5.30
N VAL A 312 -5.47 -1.33 4.62
CA VAL A 312 -4.92 -0.24 3.82
C VAL A 312 -5.55 1.10 4.19
N ASP A 313 -4.76 2.16 4.12
CA ASP A 313 -5.24 3.54 4.00
C ASP A 313 -5.43 3.92 2.52
N CYS A 314 -5.78 5.17 2.24
CA CYS A 314 -6.08 5.63 0.89
C CYS A 314 -4.92 5.41 -0.10
N SER A 315 -3.70 5.81 0.26
CA SER A 315 -2.53 5.70 -0.61
C SER A 315 -1.95 4.29 -0.67
N SER A 316 -2.03 3.51 0.42
CA SER A 316 -1.56 2.13 0.40
C SER A 316 -2.48 1.19 -0.38
N LEU A 317 -3.75 1.52 -0.58
CA LEU A 317 -4.62 0.78 -1.51
C LEU A 317 -4.04 0.82 -2.93
N LEU A 318 -3.68 2.01 -3.43
CA LEU A 318 -3.04 2.16 -4.74
C LEU A 318 -1.66 1.47 -4.74
N TYR A 319 -0.82 1.80 -3.75
CA TYR A 319 0.52 1.23 -3.62
C TYR A 319 0.52 -0.30 -3.68
N ASN A 320 -0.34 -0.97 -2.91
CA ASN A 320 -0.41 -2.43 -2.89
C ASN A 320 -0.92 -3.01 -4.20
N ALA A 321 -1.94 -2.42 -4.83
CA ALA A 321 -2.42 -2.86 -6.13
C ALA A 321 -1.31 -2.79 -7.19
N TYR A 322 -0.57 -1.68 -7.24
CA TYR A 322 0.52 -1.49 -8.20
C TYR A 322 1.75 -2.35 -7.92
N ARG A 323 2.02 -2.71 -6.65
CA ARG A 323 3.07 -3.69 -6.30
C ARG A 323 2.86 -5.06 -6.95
N THR A 324 1.60 -5.48 -7.18
CA THR A 324 1.31 -6.78 -7.81
C THR A 324 1.85 -6.89 -9.23
N VAL A 325 1.99 -5.77 -9.92
CA VAL A 325 2.52 -5.66 -11.28
C VAL A 325 3.97 -5.15 -11.32
N GLY A 326 4.60 -4.98 -10.16
CA GLY A 326 6.00 -4.58 -10.04
C GLY A 326 6.28 -3.08 -10.08
N ILE A 327 5.24 -2.23 -10.04
CA ILE A 327 5.40 -0.78 -9.93
C ILE A 327 5.52 -0.41 -8.46
N VAL A 328 6.59 0.35 -8.13
CA VAL A 328 6.89 0.82 -6.78
C VAL A 328 6.51 2.29 -6.66
N LEU A 329 5.24 2.56 -6.32
CA LEU A 329 4.78 3.92 -6.04
C LEU A 329 5.41 4.46 -4.75
N PRO A 330 5.53 5.78 -4.59
CA PRO A 330 5.74 6.39 -3.29
C PRO A 330 4.66 5.96 -2.29
N ARG A 331 4.99 6.00 -0.99
CA ARG A 331 4.05 5.55 0.05
C ARG A 331 2.92 6.57 0.27
N ASN A 332 3.23 7.86 0.29
CA ASN A 332 2.30 8.92 0.62
C ASN A 332 1.55 9.44 -0.63
N ALA A 333 0.31 9.88 -0.43
CA ALA A 333 -0.57 10.34 -1.50
C ALA A 333 -0.01 11.55 -2.27
N ASP A 334 0.55 12.53 -1.56
CA ASP A 334 1.17 13.73 -2.12
C ASP A 334 2.36 13.38 -3.05
N GLU A 335 3.22 12.44 -2.63
CA GLU A 335 4.31 11.96 -3.48
C GLU A 335 3.81 11.09 -4.65
N GLN A 336 2.74 10.32 -4.46
CA GLN A 336 2.11 9.57 -5.56
C GLN A 336 1.56 10.52 -6.62
N GLU A 337 0.88 11.60 -6.22
CA GLU A 337 0.37 12.65 -7.11
C GLU A 337 1.50 13.31 -7.92
N LEU A 338 2.62 13.59 -7.25
CA LEU A 338 3.79 14.23 -7.86
C LEU A 338 4.70 13.27 -8.66
N SER A 339 4.50 11.99 -8.54
CA SER A 339 5.32 10.92 -9.13
C SER A 339 5.34 10.93 -10.66
N ALA A 340 6.06 9.99 -11.26
CA ALA A 340 6.01 9.74 -12.70
C ALA A 340 4.61 9.24 -13.12
N GLY A 341 4.23 9.53 -14.35
CA GLY A 341 2.96 9.15 -14.94
C GLY A 341 2.40 10.26 -15.84
N THR A 342 1.33 9.95 -16.56
CA THR A 342 0.56 10.94 -17.33
C THR A 342 -0.38 11.65 -16.36
N LYS A 343 -0.20 12.95 -16.20
CA LYS A 343 -0.96 13.77 -15.25
C LYS A 343 -2.01 14.58 -15.98
N HIS A 344 -3.19 14.64 -15.39
CA HIS A 344 -4.31 15.46 -15.82
C HIS A 344 -4.67 16.41 -14.66
N ALA A 345 -4.33 17.70 -14.81
CA ALA A 345 -4.66 18.71 -13.81
C ALA A 345 -6.18 18.93 -13.80
N LEU A 346 -6.79 18.88 -12.61
CA LEU A 346 -8.23 19.04 -12.40
C LEU A 346 -8.56 20.30 -11.60
N SER A 347 -7.57 20.91 -10.92
CA SER A 347 -7.74 22.16 -10.19
C SER A 347 -8.14 23.30 -11.13
N GLY A 348 -9.12 24.12 -10.75
CA GLY A 348 -9.58 25.27 -11.52
C GLY A 348 -10.43 24.95 -12.76
N MET A 349 -10.62 23.68 -13.10
CA MET A 349 -11.47 23.27 -14.23
C MET A 349 -12.96 23.30 -13.81
N SER A 350 -13.66 24.38 -14.15
CA SER A 350 -15.12 24.38 -14.08
C SER A 350 -15.70 23.73 -15.35
N GLY A 351 -16.55 22.72 -15.17
CA GLY A 351 -17.36 22.14 -16.27
C GLY A 351 -16.75 20.99 -17.06
N ASN A 352 -15.43 20.71 -16.99
CA ASN A 352 -14.78 19.70 -17.84
C ASN A 352 -14.16 18.51 -17.10
N ARG A 353 -14.28 18.46 -15.75
CA ARG A 353 -13.71 17.35 -14.96
C ARG A 353 -14.26 15.99 -15.38
N ILE A 354 -15.58 15.87 -15.55
CA ILE A 354 -16.24 14.63 -15.96
C ILE A 354 -15.71 14.14 -17.30
N SER A 355 -15.58 15.04 -18.28
CA SER A 355 -15.03 14.68 -19.60
C SER A 355 -13.58 14.19 -19.52
N THR A 356 -12.77 14.80 -18.64
CA THR A 356 -11.40 14.35 -18.40
C THR A 356 -11.39 12.96 -17.75
N LEU A 357 -12.24 12.75 -16.73
CA LEU A 357 -12.34 11.46 -16.02
C LEU A 357 -12.82 10.33 -16.94
N ASP A 358 -13.79 10.60 -17.83
CA ASP A 358 -14.29 9.61 -18.80
C ASP A 358 -13.21 9.12 -19.77
N GLY A 359 -12.17 9.91 -20.01
CA GLY A 359 -11.01 9.54 -20.85
C GLY A 359 -9.92 8.76 -20.12
N LEU A 360 -10.02 8.58 -18.80
CA LEU A 360 -8.99 7.90 -18.01
C LEU A 360 -9.13 6.38 -18.08
N MET A 361 -7.99 5.71 -17.98
CA MET A 361 -7.92 4.27 -17.79
C MET A 361 -8.39 3.91 -16.37
N PRO A 362 -9.31 2.92 -16.18
CA PRO A 362 -9.57 2.35 -14.87
C PRO A 362 -8.28 1.88 -14.18
N GLY A 363 -8.12 2.20 -12.91
CA GLY A 363 -6.87 2.03 -12.18
C GLY A 363 -6.10 3.34 -11.95
N ALA A 364 -6.41 4.43 -12.70
CA ALA A 364 -5.80 5.74 -12.47
C ALA A 364 -5.99 6.21 -11.03
N GLY A 365 -4.97 6.87 -10.46
CA GLY A 365 -5.06 7.54 -9.17
C GLY A 365 -5.74 8.90 -9.29
N LEU A 366 -6.75 9.17 -8.47
CA LEU A 366 -7.39 10.48 -8.32
C LEU A 366 -6.96 11.08 -6.99
N TYR A 367 -6.52 12.33 -7.00
CA TYR A 367 -5.93 13.00 -5.84
C TYR A 367 -6.71 14.27 -5.48
N MET A 368 -6.78 14.53 -4.19
CA MET A 368 -7.25 15.75 -3.56
C MET A 368 -6.54 15.94 -2.22
N GLU A 369 -6.58 17.11 -1.63
CA GLU A 369 -5.95 17.36 -0.34
C GLU A 369 -6.36 16.32 0.72
N GLY A 370 -5.36 15.63 1.29
CA GLY A 370 -5.52 14.63 2.36
C GLY A 370 -6.20 13.32 1.95
N HIS A 371 -6.43 13.06 0.64
CA HIS A 371 -7.04 11.81 0.20
C HIS A 371 -6.67 11.45 -1.25
N CYS A 372 -6.68 10.13 -1.52
CA CYS A 372 -6.58 9.61 -2.88
C CYS A 372 -7.50 8.40 -3.08
N MET A 373 -7.84 8.14 -4.33
CA MET A 373 -8.81 7.15 -4.76
C MET A 373 -8.35 6.48 -6.03
N MET A 374 -8.83 5.27 -6.31
CA MET A 374 -8.61 4.60 -7.60
C MET A 374 -9.86 4.71 -8.46
N TYR A 375 -9.70 5.25 -9.66
CA TYR A 375 -10.76 5.37 -10.66
C TYR A 375 -11.18 4.00 -11.20
N LEU A 376 -12.48 3.76 -11.33
CA LEU A 376 -13.06 2.51 -11.84
C LEU A 376 -13.72 2.67 -13.21
N GLY A 377 -14.15 3.86 -13.56
CA GLY A 377 -14.95 4.17 -14.75
C GLY A 377 -16.16 5.01 -14.42
N SER A 378 -16.99 5.34 -15.43
CA SER A 378 -18.21 6.11 -15.26
C SER A 378 -19.46 5.29 -15.60
N ILE A 379 -20.58 5.58 -14.93
CA ILE A 379 -21.92 5.09 -15.26
C ILE A 379 -22.80 6.31 -15.50
N ASN A 380 -23.37 6.45 -16.70
CA ASN A 380 -24.19 7.61 -17.07
C ASN A 380 -23.50 8.97 -16.82
N LYS A 381 -22.18 9.03 -17.02
CA LYS A 381 -21.29 10.17 -16.73
C LYS A 381 -21.02 10.44 -15.25
N ASP A 382 -21.48 9.60 -14.34
CA ASP A 382 -21.07 9.67 -12.94
C ASP A 382 -19.80 8.83 -12.74
N PRO A 383 -18.65 9.44 -12.36
CA PRO A 383 -17.41 8.73 -12.11
C PRO A 383 -17.48 7.93 -10.80
N TYR A 384 -16.98 6.71 -10.82
CA TYR A 384 -16.89 5.83 -9.67
C TYR A 384 -15.45 5.53 -9.30
N VAL A 385 -15.23 5.34 -8.01
CA VAL A 385 -13.92 5.05 -7.42
C VAL A 385 -14.01 3.92 -6.40
N ILE A 386 -12.90 3.22 -6.17
CA ILE A 386 -12.67 2.42 -4.97
C ILE A 386 -11.60 3.10 -4.13
N HIS A 387 -11.87 3.25 -2.83
CA HIS A 387 -10.95 3.91 -1.92
C HIS A 387 -11.10 3.44 -0.48
N SER A 388 -10.03 3.53 0.30
CA SER A 388 -10.08 3.39 1.75
C SER A 388 -10.51 4.72 2.33
N LEU A 389 -11.74 4.80 2.85
CA LEU A 389 -12.42 6.03 3.27
C LEU A 389 -12.48 6.13 4.80
N GLY A 390 -11.88 7.18 5.38
CA GLY A 390 -11.97 7.43 6.81
C GLY A 390 -13.31 8.06 7.21
N SER A 391 -13.72 9.10 6.49
CA SER A 391 -14.99 9.79 6.72
C SER A 391 -15.39 10.65 5.52
N HIS A 392 -16.69 10.96 5.44
CA HIS A 392 -17.28 11.92 4.52
C HIS A 392 -18.31 12.77 5.29
N PHE A 393 -19.00 13.68 4.61
CA PHE A 393 -20.04 14.52 5.22
C PHE A 393 -21.37 14.33 4.51
N GLU A 394 -22.44 14.20 5.30
CA GLU A 394 -23.82 14.18 4.82
C GLU A 394 -24.59 15.29 5.52
N LYS A 395 -25.19 16.21 4.74
CA LYS A 395 -25.95 17.35 5.27
C LYS A 395 -25.16 18.14 6.34
N GLY A 396 -23.84 18.30 6.15
CA GLY A 396 -22.95 19.00 7.08
C GLY A 396 -22.52 18.20 8.31
N VAL A 397 -22.96 16.94 8.46
CA VAL A 397 -22.59 16.08 9.58
C VAL A 397 -21.54 15.08 9.11
N ARG A 398 -20.43 14.97 9.87
CA ARG A 398 -19.37 13.98 9.59
C ARG A 398 -19.88 12.57 9.83
N GLN A 399 -19.82 11.77 8.78
CA GLN A 399 -20.05 10.32 8.81
C GLN A 399 -18.70 9.61 8.85
N ARG A 400 -18.53 8.70 9.81
CA ARG A 400 -17.31 7.91 9.97
C ARG A 400 -17.48 6.58 9.26
N GLU A 401 -16.82 6.39 8.14
CA GLU A 401 -16.90 5.16 7.34
C GLU A 401 -15.91 4.10 7.78
N MET A 402 -14.63 4.45 7.83
CA MET A 402 -13.51 3.61 8.27
C MET A 402 -13.41 2.26 7.56
N SER A 403 -13.68 2.23 6.25
CA SER A 403 -13.61 1.01 5.43
C SER A 403 -13.19 1.28 3.98
N VAL A 404 -12.87 0.22 3.24
CA VAL A 404 -12.66 0.28 1.79
C VAL A 404 -14.00 0.13 1.10
N VAL A 405 -14.40 1.15 0.35
CA VAL A 405 -15.71 1.27 -0.28
C VAL A 405 -15.61 1.58 -1.77
N VAL A 406 -16.69 1.33 -2.49
CA VAL A 406 -16.95 1.89 -3.82
C VAL A 406 -17.94 3.05 -3.64
N SER A 407 -17.62 4.20 -4.24
CA SER A 407 -18.52 5.36 -4.24
C SER A 407 -18.49 6.07 -5.59
N ASP A 408 -19.48 6.90 -5.85
CA ASP A 408 -19.32 7.99 -6.82
C ASP A 408 -18.53 9.15 -6.20
N LEU A 409 -18.31 10.22 -6.95
CA LEU A 409 -17.58 11.41 -6.49
C LEU A 409 -18.51 12.51 -5.93
N ASN A 410 -19.78 12.21 -5.64
CA ASN A 410 -20.71 13.14 -5.02
C ASN A 410 -20.66 13.16 -3.49
N LEU A 411 -19.83 12.32 -2.88
CA LEU A 411 -19.49 12.45 -1.45
C LEU A 411 -18.97 13.84 -1.14
N HIS A 412 -19.31 14.39 0.04
CA HIS A 412 -18.91 15.74 0.42
C HIS A 412 -17.79 15.76 1.46
N ARG A 413 -17.01 16.83 1.44
CA ARG A 413 -16.01 17.22 2.45
C ARG A 413 -16.62 18.14 3.49
N GLY A 414 -15.88 18.41 4.57
CA GLY A 414 -16.25 19.41 5.57
C GLY A 414 -16.36 20.83 5.02
N SER A 415 -15.74 21.12 3.88
CA SER A 415 -15.90 22.37 3.12
C SER A 415 -17.29 22.56 2.51
N GLY A 416 -18.10 21.48 2.43
CA GLY A 416 -19.36 21.44 1.69
C GLY A 416 -19.21 21.11 0.21
N ASN A 417 -17.98 21.06 -0.33
CA ASN A 417 -17.72 20.66 -1.71
C ASN A 417 -17.80 19.14 -1.88
N SER A 418 -18.20 18.70 -3.08
CA SER A 418 -18.12 17.29 -3.45
C SER A 418 -16.67 16.85 -3.69
N PHE A 419 -16.39 15.54 -3.56
CA PHE A 419 -15.08 14.99 -3.91
C PHE A 419 -14.69 15.33 -5.34
N LEU A 420 -15.64 15.31 -6.29
CA LEU A 420 -15.40 15.74 -7.67
C LEU A 420 -14.83 17.16 -7.76
N ASN A 421 -15.37 18.08 -6.94
CA ASN A 421 -14.95 19.49 -6.94
C ASN A 421 -13.62 19.71 -6.21
N GLU A 422 -13.23 18.82 -5.31
CA GLU A 422 -11.98 18.89 -4.57
C GLU A 422 -10.79 18.23 -5.31
N LEU A 423 -11.04 17.49 -6.39
CA LEU A 423 -9.96 16.86 -7.17
C LEU A 423 -8.96 17.88 -7.68
N THR A 424 -7.69 17.60 -7.43
CA THR A 424 -6.53 18.38 -7.90
C THR A 424 -5.92 17.77 -9.16
N THR A 425 -5.73 16.45 -9.18
CA THR A 425 -5.00 15.75 -10.24
C THR A 425 -5.53 14.32 -10.42
N ALA A 426 -5.53 13.85 -11.66
CA ALA A 426 -5.59 12.44 -11.97
C ALA A 426 -4.23 11.97 -12.54
N VAL A 427 -3.78 10.77 -12.17
CA VAL A 427 -2.49 10.21 -12.62
C VAL A 427 -2.68 8.83 -13.19
N GLU A 428 -2.32 8.64 -14.45
CA GLU A 428 -2.16 7.32 -15.08
C GLU A 428 -0.69 6.92 -15.01
N TYR A 429 -0.38 5.79 -14.38
CA TYR A 429 0.99 5.33 -14.14
C TYR A 429 1.54 4.53 -15.32
N LYS A 430 1.83 5.24 -16.43
CA LYS A 430 2.33 4.67 -17.68
C LYS A 430 3.40 5.55 -18.36
#